data_dd99ff085683d95ca4509f463116d471
#
_entry.id   dd99ff085683d95ca4509f463116d471
#
_cell.length_a   1.000
_cell.length_b   1.000
_cell.length_c   1.000
_cell.angle_alpha   90.00
_cell.angle_beta   90.00
_cell.angle_gamma   90.00
#
_symmetry.space_group_name_H-M   'P 1'
#
loop_
_entity.id
_entity.type
_entity.pdbx_description
1 polymer ?
#
loop_
_entity_poly.entity_id
_entity_poly.type
_entity_poly.pdbx_seq_one_letter_code
_entity_poly.pdbx_strand_id
1 'polypeptide(L)'
;TAAQLKAEPWGKDPLNVDYGTLYTSRYKILRAAYAAWRRQCAGQHGCAHYYPDAYYAFTLENEGWLEDYALYMALKTANGMKSWTEWPREYRKREPQALRRASDFPN
;
A
#
# COMPACT_ATOMS: atom_id res chain seq x y z
N THR A 1 -11.19 10.73 -8.89
CA THR A 1 -12.13 11.83 -9.11
C THR A 1 -13.20 11.87 -8.02
N ALA A 2 -13.86 13.02 -7.81
CA ALA A 2 -14.96 13.15 -6.86
C ALA A 2 -16.12 12.19 -7.17
N ALA A 3 -16.37 11.91 -8.45
CA ALA A 3 -17.37 10.95 -8.88
C ALA A 3 -17.03 9.51 -8.45
N GLN A 4 -15.77 9.10 -8.56
CA GLN A 4 -15.31 7.78 -8.09
C GLN A 4 -15.45 7.64 -6.57
N LEU A 5 -15.13 8.70 -5.81
CA LEU A 5 -15.32 8.70 -4.36
C LEU A 5 -16.78 8.55 -3.97
N LYS A 6 -17.69 9.23 -4.66
CA LYS A 6 -19.12 9.14 -4.40
C LYS A 6 -19.73 7.79 -4.81
N ALA A 7 -19.16 7.11 -5.79
CA ALA A 7 -19.66 5.83 -6.28
C ALA A 7 -19.31 4.64 -5.35
N GLU A 8 -18.31 4.78 -4.49
CA GLU A 8 -17.89 3.71 -3.59
C GLU A 8 -18.79 3.65 -2.33
N PRO A 9 -19.08 2.44 -1.81
CA PRO A 9 -19.76 2.28 -0.55
C PRO A 9 -18.85 2.66 0.62
N TRP A 10 -19.34 3.51 1.52
CA TRP A 10 -18.61 3.98 2.72
C TRP A 10 -19.25 3.55 4.05
N GLY A 11 -20.28 2.71 3.96
CA GLY A 11 -21.10 2.31 5.10
C GLY A 11 -22.50 2.91 5.02
N LYS A 12 -23.44 2.31 5.75
CA LYS A 12 -24.86 2.67 5.70
C LYS A 12 -25.37 3.33 6.96
N ASP A 13 -24.74 3.05 8.09
CA ASP A 13 -25.17 3.53 9.40
C ASP A 13 -24.21 4.61 9.91
N PRO A 14 -24.65 5.85 10.11
CA PRO A 14 -23.80 6.93 10.60
C PRO A 14 -23.35 6.76 12.05
N LEU A 15 -23.98 5.87 12.82
CA LEU A 15 -23.66 5.60 14.20
C LEU A 15 -22.69 4.41 14.39
N ASN A 16 -22.51 3.58 13.36
CA ASN A 16 -21.65 2.41 13.40
C ASN A 16 -20.71 2.38 12.21
N VAL A 17 -19.41 2.31 12.47
CA VAL A 17 -18.39 2.25 11.42
C VAL A 17 -18.30 0.82 10.88
N ASP A 18 -18.60 0.65 9.59
CA ASP A 18 -18.33 -0.59 8.87
C ASP A 18 -16.88 -0.59 8.38
N TYR A 19 -15.98 -1.07 9.22
CA TYR A 19 -14.54 -1.11 8.94
C TYR A 19 -14.20 -1.97 7.73
N GLY A 20 -14.91 -3.06 7.46
CA GLY A 20 -14.68 -3.92 6.31
C GLY A 20 -14.95 -3.20 5.00
N THR A 21 -16.13 -2.58 4.89
CA THR A 21 -16.50 -1.77 3.71
C THR A 21 -15.56 -0.58 3.54
N LEU A 22 -15.27 0.14 4.62
CA LEU A 22 -14.35 1.29 4.60
C LEU A 22 -12.94 0.89 4.13
N TYR A 23 -12.41 -0.22 4.63
CA TYR A 23 -11.11 -0.74 4.24
C TYR A 23 -11.05 -1.03 2.73
N THR A 24 -12.03 -1.77 2.23
CA THR A 24 -12.09 -2.17 0.81
C THR A 24 -12.20 -0.95 -0.11
N SER A 25 -13.12 -0.05 0.17
CA SER A 25 -13.37 1.16 -0.63
C SER A 25 -12.14 2.09 -0.63
N ARG A 26 -11.53 2.31 0.54
CA ARG A 26 -10.36 3.16 0.67
C ARG A 26 -9.16 2.63 -0.13
N TYR A 27 -8.84 1.35 0.00
CA TYR A 27 -7.71 0.78 -0.74
C TYR A 27 -7.95 0.73 -2.24
N LYS A 28 -9.18 0.53 -2.69
CA LYS A 28 -9.52 0.63 -4.12
C LYS A 28 -9.21 2.02 -4.68
N ILE A 29 -9.61 3.07 -3.97
CA ILE A 29 -9.33 4.45 -4.37
C ILE A 29 -7.83 4.76 -4.31
N LEU A 30 -7.14 4.35 -3.25
CA LEU A 30 -5.69 4.57 -3.10
C LEU A 30 -4.89 3.88 -4.20
N ARG A 31 -5.25 2.64 -4.56
CA ARG A 31 -4.60 1.93 -5.68
C ARG A 31 -4.84 2.61 -7.02
N ALA A 32 -6.04 3.12 -7.26
CA ALA A 32 -6.35 3.88 -8.48
C ALA A 32 -5.55 5.20 -8.54
N ALA A 33 -5.43 5.90 -7.42
CA ALA A 33 -4.62 7.10 -7.31
C ALA A 33 -3.13 6.81 -7.55
N TYR A 34 -2.60 5.76 -6.94
CA TYR A 34 -1.22 5.31 -7.14
C TYR A 34 -0.93 4.93 -8.59
N ALA A 35 -1.84 4.18 -9.22
CA ALA A 35 -1.70 3.80 -10.63
C ALA A 35 -1.72 5.03 -11.56
N ALA A 36 -2.56 6.02 -11.27
CA ALA A 36 -2.58 7.29 -12.00
C ALA A 36 -1.28 8.07 -11.83
N TRP A 37 -0.79 8.18 -10.60
CA TRP A 37 0.50 8.81 -10.29
C TRP A 37 1.66 8.13 -11.03
N ARG A 38 1.74 6.80 -11.01
CA ARG A 38 2.78 6.06 -11.76
C ARG A 38 2.74 6.33 -13.26
N ARG A 39 1.56 6.41 -13.86
CA ARG A 39 1.41 6.74 -15.30
C ARG A 39 1.92 8.15 -15.61
N GLN A 40 1.64 9.11 -14.75
CA GLN A 40 2.15 10.48 -14.90
C GLN A 40 3.67 10.53 -14.77
N CYS A 41 4.23 9.76 -13.84
CA CYS A 41 5.68 9.66 -13.66
C CYS A 41 6.39 9.03 -14.86
N ALA A 42 5.81 8.05 -15.52
CA ALA A 42 6.41 7.35 -16.65
C ALA A 42 6.55 8.23 -17.91
N GLY A 43 5.75 9.29 -18.03
CA GLY A 43 5.77 10.22 -19.18
C GLY A 43 6.71 11.42 -19.03
N GLN A 44 7.30 11.65 -17.88
CA GLN A 44 8.17 12.81 -17.60
C GLN A 44 9.35 12.36 -16.74
N HIS A 45 10.55 12.38 -17.28
CA HIS A 45 11.88 12.17 -16.66
C HIS A 45 11.96 11.72 -15.18
N GLY A 46 11.11 10.74 -14.75
CA GLY A 46 11.10 10.15 -13.43
C GLY A 46 10.12 10.82 -12.45
N CYS A 47 9.65 10.03 -11.49
CA CYS A 47 8.72 10.45 -10.43
C CYS A 47 9.22 11.61 -9.55
N ALA A 48 10.50 11.88 -9.58
CA ALA A 48 11.15 12.94 -8.84
C ALA A 48 10.61 14.35 -9.11
N HIS A 49 9.91 14.55 -10.21
CA HIS A 49 9.42 15.88 -10.62
C HIS A 49 8.02 16.23 -10.10
N TYR A 50 7.24 15.23 -9.64
CA TYR A 50 5.81 15.46 -9.31
C TYR A 50 5.53 15.67 -7.82
N TYR A 51 6.35 15.08 -6.92
CA TYR A 51 6.32 15.31 -5.47
C TYR A 51 7.72 15.13 -4.88
N PRO A 52 8.73 15.85 -5.35
CA PRO A 52 10.10 15.52 -4.96
C PRO A 52 10.31 15.72 -3.46
N ASP A 53 9.93 16.86 -2.94
CA ASP A 53 10.33 17.25 -1.58
C ASP A 53 9.44 16.62 -0.51
N ALA A 54 8.11 16.66 -0.67
CA ALA A 54 7.18 16.14 0.34
C ALA A 54 7.23 14.60 0.46
N TYR A 55 7.37 13.88 -0.64
CA TYR A 55 7.49 12.41 -0.62
C TYR A 55 8.81 11.98 0.02
N TYR A 56 9.92 12.57 -0.39
CA TYR A 56 11.23 12.25 0.19
C TYR A 56 11.34 12.67 1.65
N ALA A 57 10.82 13.83 2.02
CA ALA A 57 10.77 14.25 3.41
C ALA A 57 9.97 13.25 4.25
N PHE A 58 8.80 12.84 3.80
CA PHE A 58 7.98 11.83 4.48
C PHE A 58 8.72 10.50 4.64
N THR A 59 9.34 9.97 3.58
CA THR A 59 10.08 8.70 3.65
C THR A 59 11.27 8.79 4.58
N LEU A 60 11.99 9.90 4.59
CA LEU A 60 13.13 10.14 5.45
C LEU A 60 12.70 10.26 6.93
N GLU A 61 11.66 11.02 7.21
CA GLU A 61 11.12 11.17 8.57
C GLU A 61 10.60 9.85 9.15
N ASN A 62 10.18 8.92 8.30
CA ASN A 62 9.57 7.65 8.69
C ASN A 62 10.44 6.42 8.37
N GLU A 63 11.72 6.60 8.04
CA GLU A 63 12.62 5.52 7.63
C GLU A 63 12.72 4.38 8.65
N GLY A 64 12.56 4.67 9.93
CA GLY A 64 12.67 3.71 11.01
C GLY A 64 11.57 2.63 11.03
N TRP A 65 10.46 2.84 10.30
CA TRP A 65 9.35 1.88 10.30
C TRP A 65 8.70 1.66 8.94
N LEU A 66 8.81 2.61 8.02
CA LEU A 66 8.01 2.63 6.79
C LEU A 66 8.33 1.47 5.85
N GLU A 67 9.59 1.15 5.65
CA GLU A 67 10.01 0.05 4.77
C GLU A 67 9.55 -1.31 5.31
N ASP A 68 9.75 -1.54 6.61
CA ASP A 68 9.29 -2.77 7.27
C ASP A 68 7.77 -2.92 7.20
N TYR A 69 7.04 -1.84 7.40
CA TYR A 69 5.59 -1.83 7.30
C TYR A 69 5.12 -2.09 5.86
N ALA A 70 5.73 -1.46 4.88
CA ALA A 70 5.41 -1.67 3.47
C ALA A 70 5.66 -3.12 3.05
N LEU A 71 6.78 -3.70 3.45
CA LEU A 71 7.11 -5.10 3.20
C LEU A 71 6.12 -6.05 3.90
N TYR A 72 5.77 -5.77 5.15
CA TYR A 72 4.76 -6.54 5.88
C TYR A 72 3.41 -6.54 5.15
N MET A 73 2.94 -5.39 4.70
CA MET A 73 1.67 -5.28 4.00
C MET A 73 1.70 -5.95 2.63
N ALA A 74 2.82 -5.89 1.91
CA ALA A 74 3.00 -6.61 0.66
C ALA A 74 2.94 -8.14 0.87
N LEU A 75 3.65 -8.66 1.87
CA LEU A 75 3.61 -10.07 2.25
C LEU A 75 2.22 -10.51 2.71
N LYS A 76 1.55 -9.70 3.52
CA LYS A 76 0.19 -9.97 3.97
C LYS A 76 -0.78 -10.08 2.81
N THR A 77 -0.70 -9.16 1.86
CA THR A 77 -1.52 -9.19 0.64
C THR A 77 -1.22 -10.43 -0.20
N ALA A 78 0.05 -10.75 -0.41
CA ALA A 78 0.49 -11.93 -1.17
C ALA A 78 0.04 -13.25 -0.51
N ASN A 79 -0.12 -13.28 0.81
CA ASN A 79 -0.62 -14.43 1.56
C ASN A 79 -2.13 -14.38 1.85
N GLY A 80 -2.90 -13.68 1.03
CA GLY A 80 -4.36 -13.64 1.11
C GLY A 80 -4.89 -12.97 2.37
N MET A 81 -4.21 -11.97 2.90
CA MET A 81 -4.56 -11.21 4.11
C MET A 81 -4.59 -12.04 5.39
N LYS A 82 -4.00 -13.24 5.39
CA LYS A 82 -3.89 -14.11 6.56
C LYS A 82 -2.98 -13.51 7.65
N SER A 83 -3.12 -14.03 8.86
CA SER A 83 -2.18 -13.72 9.94
C SER A 83 -0.75 -14.13 9.55
N TRP A 84 0.24 -13.35 9.98
CA TRP A 84 1.65 -13.68 9.74
C TRP A 84 2.05 -15.06 10.31
N THR A 85 1.33 -15.55 11.30
CA THR A 85 1.55 -16.87 11.90
C THR A 85 1.23 -18.03 10.94
N GLU A 86 0.43 -17.75 9.90
CA GLU A 86 0.04 -18.73 8.88
C GLU A 86 0.86 -18.62 7.59
N TRP A 87 1.81 -17.68 7.53
CA TRP A 87 2.67 -17.49 6.36
C TRP A 87 3.71 -18.60 6.25
N PRO A 88 4.32 -18.81 5.07
CA PRO A 88 5.45 -19.69 4.91
C PRO A 88 6.55 -19.42 5.94
N ARG A 89 7.20 -20.48 6.42
CA ARG A 89 8.19 -20.41 7.51
C ARG A 89 9.28 -19.37 7.27
N GLU A 90 9.76 -19.28 6.03
CA GLU A 90 10.84 -18.34 5.64
C GLU A 90 10.45 -16.87 5.91
N TYR A 91 9.19 -16.49 5.67
CA TYR A 91 8.70 -15.15 5.98
C TYR A 91 8.43 -14.96 7.48
N ARG A 92 7.87 -15.97 8.14
CA ARG A 92 7.65 -15.92 9.60
C ARG A 92 8.97 -15.75 10.37
N LYS A 93 10.03 -16.38 9.89
CA LYS A 93 11.38 -16.31 10.48
C LYS A 93 12.20 -15.12 10.00
N ARG A 94 11.63 -14.29 9.11
CA ARG A 94 12.32 -13.15 8.51
C ARG A 94 13.66 -13.53 7.87
N GLU A 95 13.70 -14.65 7.17
CA GLU A 95 14.92 -15.10 6.50
C GLU A 95 15.38 -14.05 5.47
N PRO A 96 16.64 -13.55 5.53
CA PRO A 96 17.06 -12.41 4.72
C PRO A 96 16.91 -12.60 3.21
N GLN A 97 17.11 -13.82 2.72
CA GLN A 97 16.95 -14.13 1.30
C GLN A 97 15.46 -14.10 0.87
N ALA A 98 14.57 -14.59 1.71
CA ALA A 98 13.14 -14.55 1.46
C ALA A 98 12.61 -13.09 1.43
N LEU A 99 13.05 -12.27 2.37
CA LEU A 99 12.67 -10.85 2.43
C LEU A 99 13.20 -10.07 1.23
N ARG A 100 14.42 -10.33 0.78
CA ARG A 100 14.97 -9.72 -0.45
C ARG A 100 14.14 -10.09 -1.67
N ARG A 101 13.78 -11.37 -1.85
CA ARG A 101 12.90 -11.79 -2.95
C ARG A 101 11.54 -11.10 -2.91
N ALA A 102 11.00 -10.90 -1.71
CA ALA A 102 9.72 -10.20 -1.54
C ALA A 102 9.81 -8.71 -1.85
N SER A 103 10.95 -8.06 -1.59
CA SER A 103 11.17 -6.66 -1.94
C SER A 103 11.26 -6.41 -3.45
N ASP A 104 11.62 -7.45 -4.22
CA ASP A 104 11.74 -7.38 -5.69
C ASP A 104 10.41 -7.65 -6.42
N PHE A 105 9.31 -7.90 -5.69
CA PHE A 105 8.01 -8.05 -6.33
C PHE A 105 7.61 -6.74 -7.01
N PRO A 106 7.26 -6.77 -8.31
CA PRO A 106 6.72 -5.58 -8.97
C PRO A 106 5.38 -5.22 -8.32
N ASN A 107 5.36 -4.05 -7.74
CA ASN A 107 4.13 -3.45 -7.22
C ASN A 107 3.17 -3.07 -8.35
#